data_d15208c56dc4c9cf0f124b70714ebc78
#
_entry.id   d15208c56dc4c9cf0f124b70714ebc78
#
_cell.length_a   1.000
_cell.length_b   1.000
_cell.length_c   1.000
_cell.angle_alpha   90.00
_cell.angle_beta   90.00
_cell.angle_gamma   90.00
#
_symmetry.space_group_name_H-M   'P 1'
#
loop_
_entity.id
_entity.type
_entity.pdbx_description
1 polymer ?
#
loop_
_entity_poly.entity_id
_entity_poly.type
_entity_poly.pdbx_seq_one_letter_code
_entity_poly.pdbx_strand_id
1 'polypeptide(L)'
;PRGGVCSIGGVLIFGELDEERAAAVEARLRSIAEAAAERGRDSFGVVVLSRSGLYRWYKDRRPAPEALRDMPRLIDEGSAAAIFNNRAEPTTEHVSEKTPDDIQPMLGERIAVTHNGTIANDLELERRYGLRRRSRIDTAVLPPLLEKIWDGSLEGLRRILRDEVVGSFALAVLDSARPGRLWLAANFRPLYYMWDRQLNALFFASSDAYLQGDVAPWDGNYVGRLEPYTVVEIGVDRTWRSASLWRADSEPGRRRRALVVASGGLDSTTAAAALLRQGYEVALLHFNYRHVAEDPERRAVREISKALGIPLIEVDMDFFKLAGRSPLLGEGEINRVDMGREGAEFAHEWVPARNFVFIALAVALAEAWGYDYVALGVNMEEAGAYPDNEMELVRLLNRALPYATGPQRRVQLLMPVGHLVKHEIVRLGLEAGAPLHLTWSCYDKGPKHCGRCGPCYMRRLAFKINGVRDPVEYDLPPEAEEEFWRGTRPYVWRPPRPEPKGSA
;
A
#
# COMPACT_ATOMS: atom_id res chain seq x y z
N PRO A 1 -4.83 -25.57 13.37
CA PRO A 1 -3.85 -24.98 14.27
C PRO A 1 -3.88 -23.46 14.04
N ARG A 2 -4.59 -22.73 14.90
CA ARG A 2 -4.60 -21.26 14.86
C ARG A 2 -3.34 -20.82 15.59
N GLY A 3 -2.30 -20.44 14.85
CA GLY A 3 -1.10 -19.82 15.39
C GLY A 3 -1.48 -18.63 16.26
N GLY A 4 -1.14 -18.65 17.53
CA GLY A 4 -1.42 -17.57 18.46
C GLY A 4 -0.68 -16.29 18.00
N VAL A 5 -1.40 -15.21 17.85
CA VAL A 5 -0.84 -13.89 17.56
C VAL A 5 -1.31 -12.97 18.68
N CYS A 6 -0.39 -12.24 19.32
CA CYS A 6 -0.72 -11.26 20.34
C CYS A 6 -1.73 -10.24 19.83
N SER A 7 -2.49 -9.63 20.72
CA SER A 7 -3.29 -8.46 20.43
C SER A 7 -2.97 -7.33 21.41
N ILE A 8 -2.93 -6.12 20.89
CA ILE A 8 -2.71 -4.91 21.68
C ILE A 8 -3.90 -3.97 21.55
N GLY A 9 -4.07 -3.12 22.53
CA GLY A 9 -5.04 -2.04 22.48
C GLY A 9 -4.81 -1.05 23.62
N GLY A 10 -5.68 -0.06 23.67
CA GLY A 10 -5.60 0.97 24.68
C GLY A 10 -6.52 2.13 24.42
N VAL A 11 -6.32 3.19 25.19
CA VAL A 11 -7.10 4.43 25.12
C VAL A 11 -6.25 5.65 25.43
N LEU A 12 -6.49 6.75 24.74
CA LEU A 12 -6.07 8.11 25.10
C LEU A 12 -7.29 8.94 25.44
N ILE A 13 -7.31 9.57 26.60
CA ILE A 13 -8.47 10.26 27.17
C ILE A 13 -8.33 11.77 26.99
N PHE A 14 -9.31 12.40 26.34
CA PHE A 14 -9.32 13.84 26.09
C PHE A 14 -10.13 14.59 27.15
N GLY A 15 -9.72 15.83 27.44
CA GLY A 15 -10.39 16.70 28.39
C GLY A 15 -10.40 16.17 29.83
N GLU A 16 -11.13 16.82 30.71
CA GLU A 16 -11.29 16.39 32.10
C GLU A 16 -12.12 15.12 32.19
N LEU A 17 -11.84 14.31 33.19
CA LEU A 17 -12.49 13.02 33.46
C LEU A 17 -13.15 13.07 34.84
N ASP A 18 -14.46 12.85 34.87
CA ASP A 18 -15.19 12.64 36.13
C ASP A 18 -15.32 11.14 36.42
N GLU A 19 -15.85 10.81 37.58
CA GLU A 19 -15.99 9.46 38.10
C GLU A 19 -16.85 8.57 37.18
N GLU A 20 -17.96 9.10 36.65
CA GLU A 20 -18.90 8.36 35.80
C GLU A 20 -18.23 8.05 34.44
N ARG A 21 -17.63 9.04 33.83
CA ARG A 21 -16.93 8.89 32.57
C ARG A 21 -15.68 8.01 32.71
N ALA A 22 -14.96 8.08 33.82
CA ALA A 22 -13.84 7.20 34.11
C ALA A 22 -14.28 5.73 34.17
N ALA A 23 -15.41 5.45 34.83
CA ALA A 23 -16.00 4.12 34.87
C ALA A 23 -16.41 3.63 33.48
N ALA A 24 -17.02 4.49 32.68
CA ALA A 24 -17.45 4.15 31.31
C ALA A 24 -16.26 3.89 30.38
N VAL A 25 -15.18 4.70 30.44
CA VAL A 25 -13.94 4.49 29.68
C VAL A 25 -13.30 3.14 30.07
N GLU A 26 -13.24 2.83 31.36
CA GLU A 26 -12.69 1.55 31.81
C GLU A 26 -13.57 0.37 31.36
N ALA A 27 -14.88 0.46 31.45
CA ALA A 27 -15.78 -0.58 30.97
C ALA A 27 -15.59 -0.84 29.46
N ARG A 28 -15.44 0.22 28.66
CA ARG A 28 -15.15 0.12 27.22
C ARG A 28 -13.79 -0.52 26.97
N LEU A 29 -12.74 -0.13 27.69
CA LEU A 29 -11.40 -0.72 27.56
C LEU A 29 -11.41 -2.21 27.90
N ARG A 30 -12.13 -2.63 28.97
CA ARG A 30 -12.31 -4.03 29.36
C ARG A 30 -13.02 -4.83 28.27
N SER A 31 -14.09 -4.30 27.68
CA SER A 31 -14.81 -4.94 26.57
C SER A 31 -13.91 -5.16 25.37
N ILE A 32 -13.10 -4.15 24.99
CA ILE A 32 -12.13 -4.28 23.89
C ILE A 32 -11.06 -5.32 24.22
N ALA A 33 -10.54 -5.34 25.45
CA ALA A 33 -9.52 -6.30 25.88
C ALA A 33 -10.07 -7.74 25.89
N GLU A 34 -11.32 -7.93 26.32
CA GLU A 34 -12.01 -9.23 26.32
C GLU A 34 -12.23 -9.74 24.90
N ALA A 35 -12.75 -8.89 24.00
CA ALA A 35 -12.91 -9.24 22.57
C ALA A 35 -11.57 -9.57 21.92
N ALA A 36 -10.51 -8.84 22.25
CA ALA A 36 -9.16 -9.04 21.73
C ALA A 36 -8.48 -10.33 22.25
N ALA A 37 -8.98 -10.94 23.31
CA ALA A 37 -8.46 -12.20 23.86
C ALA A 37 -8.65 -13.41 22.92
N GLU A 38 -9.47 -13.30 21.89
CA GLU A 38 -9.59 -14.31 20.84
C GLU A 38 -8.22 -14.68 20.24
N ARG A 39 -7.31 -13.71 20.14
CA ARG A 39 -5.97 -13.90 19.55
C ARG A 39 -4.89 -14.25 20.57
N GLY A 40 -4.97 -13.74 21.80
CA GLY A 40 -3.97 -13.94 22.85
C GLY A 40 -4.57 -14.57 24.11
N ARG A 41 -4.21 -15.83 24.42
CA ARG A 41 -4.86 -16.63 25.47
C ARG A 41 -3.92 -17.02 26.63
N ASP A 42 -2.68 -16.54 26.63
CA ASP A 42 -1.66 -17.04 27.58
C ASP A 42 -1.42 -16.12 28.78
N SER A 43 -1.66 -14.83 28.61
CA SER A 43 -1.59 -13.87 29.73
C SER A 43 -2.20 -12.54 29.29
N PHE A 44 -2.57 -11.74 30.28
CA PHE A 44 -3.13 -10.40 30.09
C PHE A 44 -2.39 -9.39 30.96
N GLY A 45 -2.19 -8.19 30.42
CA GLY A 45 -1.67 -7.07 31.19
C GLY A 45 -2.18 -5.72 30.68
N VAL A 46 -2.29 -4.79 31.59
CA VAL A 46 -2.68 -3.40 31.33
C VAL A 46 -1.81 -2.44 32.16
N VAL A 47 -1.45 -1.33 31.53
CA VAL A 47 -0.74 -0.22 32.18
C VAL A 47 -1.53 1.05 31.94
N VAL A 48 -1.79 1.81 33.01
CA VAL A 48 -2.49 3.09 32.99
C VAL A 48 -1.51 4.18 33.39
N LEU A 49 -1.43 5.23 32.59
CA LEU A 49 -0.65 6.43 32.86
C LEU A 49 -1.58 7.54 33.36
N SER A 50 -1.26 8.10 34.56
CA SER A 50 -1.95 9.26 35.06
C SER A 50 -1.44 10.56 34.43
N ARG A 51 -2.22 11.63 34.51
CA ARG A 51 -1.83 13.00 34.12
C ARG A 51 -0.62 13.55 34.91
N SER A 52 -0.40 13.01 36.10
CA SER A 52 0.76 13.34 36.92
C SER A 52 2.02 12.54 36.55
N GLY A 53 1.96 11.66 35.57
CA GLY A 53 3.10 10.86 35.12
C GLY A 53 3.32 9.58 35.93
N LEU A 54 2.36 9.15 36.73
CA LEU A 54 2.46 7.90 37.49
C LEU A 54 1.84 6.73 36.76
N TYR A 55 2.49 5.57 36.81
CA TYR A 55 1.97 4.33 36.29
C TYR A 55 1.22 3.51 37.34
N ARG A 56 0.08 2.97 36.94
CA ARG A 56 -0.61 1.88 37.64
C ARG A 56 -0.70 0.72 36.67
N TRP A 57 -0.66 -0.52 37.13
CA TRP A 57 -0.70 -1.66 36.27
C TRP A 57 -1.36 -2.88 36.96
N TYR A 58 -1.88 -3.76 36.09
CA TYR A 58 -2.33 -5.09 36.47
C TYR A 58 -1.84 -6.09 35.44
N LYS A 59 -1.30 -7.22 35.91
CA LYS A 59 -0.75 -8.27 35.03
C LYS A 59 -1.12 -9.62 35.60
N ASP A 60 -1.63 -10.51 34.75
CA ASP A 60 -2.14 -11.83 35.12
C ASP A 60 -1.64 -12.89 34.11
N ARG A 61 -1.36 -14.09 34.59
CA ARG A 61 -0.95 -15.23 33.78
C ARG A 61 -2.14 -15.88 33.07
N ARG A 62 -3.35 -15.47 33.40
CA ARG A 62 -4.60 -15.93 32.77
C ARG A 62 -4.98 -15.05 31.59
N PRO A 63 -5.79 -15.56 30.65
CA PRO A 63 -6.33 -14.74 29.57
C PRO A 63 -7.28 -13.64 30.10
N ALA A 64 -7.46 -12.58 29.30
CA ALA A 64 -8.25 -11.41 29.71
C ALA A 64 -9.67 -11.76 30.24
N PRO A 65 -10.47 -12.66 29.67
CA PRO A 65 -11.81 -12.96 30.21
C PRO A 65 -11.81 -13.48 31.65
N GLU A 66 -10.72 -14.10 32.10
CA GLU A 66 -10.55 -14.54 33.48
C GLU A 66 -9.90 -13.45 34.35
N ALA A 67 -8.81 -12.86 33.84
CA ALA A 67 -8.05 -11.85 34.53
C ALA A 67 -8.86 -10.58 34.87
N LEU A 68 -9.75 -10.17 33.96
CA LEU A 68 -10.59 -8.97 34.13
C LEU A 68 -11.64 -9.12 35.24
N ARG A 69 -12.01 -10.34 35.66
CA ARG A 69 -12.92 -10.56 36.78
C ARG A 69 -12.31 -10.11 38.12
N ASP A 70 -11.01 -10.31 38.25
CA ASP A 70 -10.27 -10.01 39.49
C ASP A 70 -9.51 -8.67 39.39
N MET A 71 -9.48 -8.04 38.22
CA MET A 71 -8.77 -6.79 38.01
C MET A 71 -9.46 -5.65 38.75
N PRO A 72 -8.75 -4.94 39.66
CA PRO A 72 -9.29 -3.77 40.29
C PRO A 72 -9.55 -2.66 39.29
N ARG A 73 -10.31 -1.65 39.70
CA ARG A 73 -10.45 -0.45 38.89
C ARG A 73 -9.12 0.30 38.81
N LEU A 74 -8.69 0.61 37.58
CA LEU A 74 -7.41 1.26 37.30
C LEU A 74 -7.57 2.68 36.74
N ILE A 75 -8.66 2.94 35.99
CA ILE A 75 -8.95 4.25 35.40
C ILE A 75 -9.77 5.08 36.41
N ASP A 76 -9.23 6.22 36.76
CA ASP A 76 -9.84 7.23 37.62
C ASP A 76 -9.80 8.61 36.96
N GLU A 77 -10.27 9.64 37.64
CA GLU A 77 -10.32 11.03 37.20
C GLU A 77 -8.93 11.59 36.78
N GLY A 78 -7.86 11.07 37.40
CA GLY A 78 -6.47 11.45 37.11
C GLY A 78 -5.84 10.74 35.90
N SER A 79 -6.53 9.82 35.26
CA SER A 79 -5.97 9.00 34.18
C SER A 79 -5.86 9.78 32.86
N ALA A 80 -4.78 9.55 32.11
CA ALA A 80 -4.53 10.15 30.80
C ALA A 80 -4.61 9.13 29.66
N ALA A 81 -4.03 7.95 29.85
CA ALA A 81 -3.98 6.91 28.83
C ALA A 81 -3.84 5.52 29.46
N ALA A 82 -4.24 4.50 28.71
CA ALA A 82 -3.98 3.12 29.07
C ALA A 82 -3.59 2.31 27.84
N ILE A 83 -2.71 1.31 28.03
CA ILE A 83 -2.33 0.33 27.01
C ILE A 83 -2.44 -1.07 27.58
N PHE A 84 -2.89 -2.05 26.80
CA PHE A 84 -2.98 -3.45 27.22
C PHE A 84 -2.38 -4.41 26.18
N ASN A 85 -2.12 -5.64 26.62
CA ASN A 85 -1.70 -6.76 25.79
C ASN A 85 -2.44 -8.03 26.19
N ASN A 86 -2.95 -8.74 25.18
CA ASN A 86 -3.31 -10.17 25.29
C ASN A 86 -2.21 -10.97 24.58
N ARG A 87 -1.44 -11.72 25.34
CA ARG A 87 -0.28 -12.45 24.81
C ARG A 87 -0.68 -13.82 24.25
N ALA A 88 -0.15 -14.12 23.08
CA ALA A 88 0.01 -15.46 22.59
C ALA A 88 1.50 -15.79 22.58
N GLU A 89 1.92 -16.73 23.39
CA GLU A 89 3.31 -17.07 23.60
C GLU A 89 3.84 -17.96 22.49
N PRO A 90 4.83 -17.53 21.70
CA PRO A 90 5.47 -18.41 20.73
C PRO A 90 6.30 -19.49 21.46
N THR A 91 6.44 -20.67 20.84
CA THR A 91 7.18 -21.80 21.42
C THR A 91 8.62 -21.42 21.78
N THR A 92 9.23 -20.52 21.02
CA THR A 92 10.62 -20.05 21.21
C THR A 92 10.80 -19.13 22.41
N GLU A 93 9.71 -18.56 22.92
CA GLU A 93 9.71 -17.62 24.06
C GLU A 93 8.96 -18.17 25.28
N HIS A 94 8.70 -19.49 25.30
CA HIS A 94 7.95 -20.11 26.38
C HIS A 94 8.69 -19.94 27.72
N VAL A 95 7.99 -19.37 28.71
CA VAL A 95 8.46 -19.21 30.09
C VAL A 95 7.54 -20.02 30.98
N SER A 96 8.08 -21.08 31.60
CA SER A 96 7.33 -22.01 32.46
C SER A 96 6.81 -21.34 33.75
N GLU A 97 7.61 -20.40 34.31
CA GLU A 97 7.27 -19.63 35.50
C GLU A 97 7.32 -18.15 35.20
N LYS A 98 6.19 -17.59 34.74
CA LYS A 98 6.07 -16.17 34.40
C LYS A 98 6.05 -15.29 35.67
N THR A 99 6.84 -14.25 35.64
CA THR A 99 6.75 -13.11 36.57
C THR A 99 5.98 -11.96 35.93
N PRO A 100 5.58 -10.91 36.67
CA PRO A 100 4.99 -9.71 36.07
C PRO A 100 5.88 -9.04 35.02
N ASP A 101 7.21 -9.21 35.10
CA ASP A 101 8.14 -8.68 34.10
C ASP A 101 8.09 -9.45 32.75
N ASP A 102 7.54 -10.67 32.75
CA ASP A 102 7.34 -11.48 31.55
C ASP A 102 5.97 -11.27 30.89
N ILE A 103 5.16 -10.37 31.43
CA ILE A 103 3.82 -10.04 30.92
C ILE A 103 3.80 -8.62 30.39
N GLN A 104 3.44 -8.46 29.12
CA GLN A 104 3.28 -7.14 28.52
C GLN A 104 2.02 -6.42 29.06
N PRO A 105 1.99 -5.05 29.04
CA PRO A 105 3.00 -4.12 28.51
C PRO A 105 4.31 -4.15 29.28
N MET A 106 5.43 -4.01 28.56
CA MET A 106 6.74 -3.90 29.19
C MET A 106 6.92 -2.51 29.78
N LEU A 107 7.38 -2.46 31.04
CA LEU A 107 7.53 -1.23 31.79
C LEU A 107 9.00 -1.02 32.15
N GLY A 108 9.58 0.10 31.70
CA GLY A 108 10.86 0.63 32.13
C GLY A 108 10.73 1.55 33.35
N GLU A 109 11.65 2.47 33.52
CA GLU A 109 11.58 3.52 34.56
C GLU A 109 10.58 4.61 34.17
N ARG A 110 10.56 4.96 32.89
CA ARG A 110 9.77 6.05 32.29
C ARG A 110 8.84 5.59 31.16
N ILE A 111 9.26 4.61 30.41
CA ILE A 111 8.57 4.18 29.17
C ILE A 111 7.78 2.90 29.41
N ALA A 112 6.53 2.89 28.95
CA ALA A 112 5.71 1.67 28.84
C ALA A 112 5.44 1.36 27.37
N VAL A 113 5.61 0.08 26.97
CA VAL A 113 5.41 -0.39 25.60
C VAL A 113 4.53 -1.63 25.58
N THR A 114 3.50 -1.62 24.75
CA THR A 114 2.81 -2.84 24.30
C THR A 114 3.13 -3.13 22.86
N HIS A 115 3.34 -4.41 22.51
CA HIS A 115 3.84 -4.84 21.23
C HIS A 115 3.11 -6.09 20.74
N ASN A 116 2.75 -6.08 19.48
CA ASN A 116 2.29 -7.24 18.71
C ASN A 116 3.23 -7.45 17.52
N GLY A 117 4.04 -8.49 17.57
CA GLY A 117 5.03 -8.80 16.56
C GLY A 117 6.25 -9.52 17.11
N THR A 118 7.41 -9.32 16.48
CA THR A 118 8.70 -9.89 16.88
C THR A 118 9.81 -8.89 16.65
N ILE A 119 10.61 -8.59 17.67
CA ILE A 119 11.86 -7.81 17.54
C ILE A 119 12.99 -8.80 17.29
N ALA A 120 13.36 -9.01 16.04
CA ALA A 120 14.29 -10.05 15.63
C ALA A 120 15.74 -9.81 16.06
N ASN A 121 16.11 -8.57 16.32
CA ASN A 121 17.46 -8.16 16.73
C ASN A 121 17.58 -7.70 18.20
N ASP A 122 16.71 -8.17 19.06
CA ASP A 122 16.65 -7.79 20.48
C ASP A 122 17.99 -7.97 21.22
N LEU A 123 18.65 -9.12 21.00
CA LEU A 123 19.98 -9.44 21.60
C LEU A 123 21.09 -8.56 21.03
N GLU A 124 20.99 -8.14 19.76
CA GLU A 124 21.94 -7.19 19.17
C GLU A 124 21.78 -5.81 19.76
N LEU A 125 20.54 -5.34 19.89
CA LEU A 125 20.23 -4.04 20.52
C LEU A 125 20.71 -4.02 21.97
N GLU A 126 20.46 -5.09 22.74
CA GLU A 126 20.92 -5.23 24.13
C GLU A 126 22.44 -5.07 24.22
N ARG A 127 23.20 -5.76 23.39
CA ARG A 127 24.68 -5.68 23.37
C ARG A 127 25.17 -4.31 22.89
N ARG A 128 24.62 -3.80 21.77
CA ARG A 128 25.07 -2.56 21.12
C ARG A 128 24.89 -1.35 22.03
N TYR A 129 23.79 -1.29 22.75
CA TYR A 129 23.46 -0.18 23.65
C TYR A 129 23.73 -0.46 25.13
N GLY A 130 24.25 -1.64 25.49
CA GLY A 130 24.51 -2.02 26.89
C GLY A 130 23.25 -1.95 27.74
N LEU A 131 22.13 -2.49 27.21
CA LEU A 131 20.83 -2.40 27.89
C LEU A 131 20.72 -3.51 28.96
N ARG A 132 19.89 -3.26 29.97
CA ARG A 132 19.49 -4.26 30.95
C ARG A 132 18.00 -4.47 30.87
N ARG A 133 17.56 -5.59 30.35
CA ARG A 133 16.15 -5.96 30.30
C ARG A 133 15.78 -6.89 31.47
N ARG A 134 14.54 -6.78 31.93
CA ARG A 134 14.03 -7.56 33.09
C ARG A 134 13.45 -8.90 32.69
N SER A 135 13.25 -9.13 31.38
CA SER A 135 12.67 -10.34 30.82
C SER A 135 13.42 -10.79 29.57
N ARG A 136 13.35 -12.08 29.25
CA ARG A 136 13.90 -12.65 28.02
C ARG A 136 13.03 -12.39 26.79
N ILE A 137 11.81 -11.89 26.99
CA ILE A 137 10.89 -11.57 25.89
C ILE A 137 11.50 -10.46 25.03
N ASP A 138 11.45 -10.61 23.72
CA ASP A 138 12.02 -9.70 22.73
C ASP A 138 11.60 -8.23 22.97
N THR A 139 10.32 -8.01 23.24
CA THR A 139 9.75 -6.68 23.53
C THR A 139 10.39 -6.00 24.74
N ALA A 140 10.95 -6.75 25.68
CA ALA A 140 11.55 -6.19 26.89
C ALA A 140 12.80 -5.33 26.63
N VAL A 141 13.35 -5.38 25.40
CA VAL A 141 14.45 -4.51 24.98
C VAL A 141 13.99 -3.07 24.69
N LEU A 142 12.72 -2.88 24.33
CA LEU A 142 12.22 -1.59 23.84
C LEU A 142 12.17 -0.48 24.91
N PRO A 143 11.63 -0.67 26.13
CA PRO A 143 11.65 0.38 27.13
C PRO A 143 13.05 0.91 27.42
N PRO A 144 14.06 0.11 27.82
CA PRO A 144 15.40 0.61 28.09
C PRO A 144 16.10 1.19 26.84
N LEU A 145 15.81 0.69 25.64
CA LEU A 145 16.31 1.26 24.40
C LEU A 145 15.78 2.69 24.21
N LEU A 146 14.46 2.87 24.31
CA LEU A 146 13.82 4.19 24.17
C LEU A 146 14.28 5.16 25.28
N GLU A 147 14.39 4.69 26.51
CA GLU A 147 14.90 5.51 27.62
C GLU A 147 16.33 6.01 27.37
N LYS A 148 17.14 5.22 26.68
CA LYS A 148 18.54 5.54 26.43
C LYS A 148 18.76 6.47 25.22
N ILE A 149 18.02 6.27 24.11
CA ILE A 149 18.36 6.96 22.84
C ILE A 149 17.22 7.79 22.26
N TRP A 150 16.00 7.74 22.83
CA TRP A 150 14.88 8.51 22.32
C TRP A 150 14.80 9.89 22.98
N ASP A 151 14.78 10.93 22.18
CA ASP A 151 14.64 12.33 22.60
C ASP A 151 13.19 12.74 22.93
N GLY A 152 12.24 11.81 22.77
CA GLY A 152 10.80 12.01 22.99
C GLY A 152 10.09 12.70 21.83
N SER A 153 10.75 12.94 20.71
CA SER A 153 10.15 13.48 19.50
C SER A 153 9.58 12.39 18.60
N LEU A 154 8.60 12.74 17.75
CA LEU A 154 8.07 11.85 16.72
C LEU A 154 9.19 11.39 15.75
N GLU A 155 10.07 12.30 15.34
CA GLU A 155 11.16 12.00 14.43
C GLU A 155 12.23 11.11 15.09
N GLY A 156 12.50 11.29 16.38
CA GLY A 156 13.39 10.42 17.15
C GLY A 156 12.85 8.99 17.20
N LEU A 157 11.56 8.82 17.51
CA LEU A 157 10.92 7.51 17.52
C LEU A 157 10.91 6.87 16.12
N ARG A 158 10.55 7.65 15.09
CA ARG A 158 10.62 7.22 13.69
C ARG A 158 12.00 6.67 13.34
N ARG A 159 13.05 7.41 13.63
CA ARG A 159 14.43 7.02 13.33
C ARG A 159 14.80 5.71 14.04
N ILE A 160 14.48 5.57 15.32
CA ILE A 160 14.77 4.34 16.09
C ILE A 160 14.05 3.14 15.48
N LEU A 161 12.74 3.25 15.24
CA LEU A 161 11.94 2.14 14.70
C LEU A 161 12.33 1.77 13.27
N ARG A 162 12.78 2.74 12.47
CA ARG A 162 13.18 2.51 11.08
C ARG A 162 14.60 1.95 10.95
N ASP A 163 15.54 2.48 11.72
CA ASP A 163 16.96 2.25 11.51
C ASP A 163 17.57 1.23 12.47
N GLU A 164 17.04 1.14 13.69
CA GLU A 164 17.59 0.26 14.72
C GLU A 164 16.79 -1.02 14.91
N VAL A 165 15.46 -0.96 14.82
CA VAL A 165 14.59 -2.12 15.09
C VAL A 165 14.40 -2.96 13.83
N VAL A 166 14.73 -4.25 13.94
CA VAL A 166 14.48 -5.25 12.89
C VAL A 166 13.38 -6.20 13.35
N GLY A 167 12.36 -6.38 12.52
CA GLY A 167 11.28 -7.31 12.83
C GLY A 167 9.90 -6.84 12.38
N SER A 168 8.86 -7.43 12.97
CA SER A 168 7.48 -7.06 12.75
C SER A 168 6.90 -6.40 13.98
N PHE A 169 6.12 -5.32 13.81
CA PHE A 169 5.53 -4.66 14.96
C PHE A 169 4.24 -3.89 14.66
N ALA A 170 3.35 -3.93 15.62
CA ALA A 170 2.41 -2.87 15.98
C ALA A 170 2.70 -2.51 17.45
N LEU A 171 2.95 -1.25 17.74
CA LEU A 171 3.40 -0.75 19.03
C LEU A 171 2.47 0.35 19.54
N ALA A 172 2.29 0.39 20.86
CA ALA A 172 1.86 1.61 21.55
C ALA A 172 2.87 1.94 22.64
N VAL A 173 3.23 3.21 22.73
CA VAL A 173 4.23 3.73 23.67
C VAL A 173 3.62 4.83 24.51
N LEU A 174 3.85 4.74 25.83
CA LEU A 174 3.56 5.79 26.80
C LEU A 174 4.87 6.26 27.43
N ASP A 175 4.94 7.55 27.72
CA ASP A 175 6.08 8.19 28.40
C ASP A 175 5.58 8.98 29.63
N SER A 176 6.01 8.59 30.85
CA SER A 176 5.61 9.26 32.07
C SER A 176 6.06 10.73 32.17
N ALA A 177 7.09 11.10 31.41
CA ALA A 177 7.51 12.49 31.27
C ALA A 177 6.61 13.30 30.32
N ARG A 178 5.74 12.64 29.54
CA ARG A 178 4.83 13.24 28.58
C ARG A 178 3.43 12.60 28.67
N PRO A 179 2.75 12.67 29.82
CA PRO A 179 1.52 11.90 30.07
C PRO A 179 0.35 12.29 29.16
N GLY A 180 0.44 13.43 28.48
CA GLY A 180 -0.54 13.86 27.48
C GLY A 180 -0.29 13.35 26.05
N ARG A 181 0.61 12.39 25.85
CA ARG A 181 0.97 11.86 24.53
C ARG A 181 0.85 10.34 24.46
N LEU A 182 0.35 9.87 23.35
CA LEU A 182 0.35 8.46 22.95
C LEU A 182 1.05 8.35 21.59
N TRP A 183 1.99 7.43 21.49
CA TRP A 183 2.61 7.08 20.20
C TRP A 183 2.14 5.70 19.76
N LEU A 184 1.64 5.63 18.52
CA LEU A 184 1.30 4.37 17.85
C LEU A 184 2.23 4.20 16.66
N ALA A 185 2.74 3.00 16.46
CA ALA A 185 3.56 2.68 15.32
C ALA A 185 3.23 1.29 14.78
N ALA A 186 3.21 1.15 13.48
CA ALA A 186 3.02 -0.13 12.84
C ALA A 186 3.84 -0.22 11.55
N ASN A 187 4.44 -1.37 11.30
CA ASN A 187 4.87 -1.70 9.97
C ASN A 187 3.73 -2.41 9.22
N PHE A 188 3.87 -3.65 8.76
CA PHE A 188 2.76 -4.40 8.15
C PHE A 188 1.78 -5.03 9.17
N ARG A 189 2.04 -4.95 10.50
CA ARG A 189 1.09 -5.41 11.51
C ARG A 189 -0.09 -4.44 11.60
N PRO A 190 -1.35 -4.91 11.50
CA PRO A 190 -2.50 -4.03 11.52
C PRO A 190 -2.70 -3.38 12.89
N LEU A 191 -3.08 -2.11 12.88
CA LEU A 191 -3.50 -1.36 14.04
C LEU A 191 -4.65 -0.43 13.64
N TYR A 192 -5.73 -0.47 14.40
CA TYR A 192 -6.93 0.31 14.17
C TYR A 192 -7.16 1.26 15.33
N TYR A 193 -7.87 2.36 15.08
CA TYR A 193 -8.27 3.32 16.09
C TYR A 193 -9.72 3.72 15.89
N MET A 194 -10.35 4.11 17.01
CA MET A 194 -11.73 4.58 17.04
C MET A 194 -11.80 5.85 17.89
N TRP A 195 -12.40 6.87 17.31
CA TRP A 195 -12.72 8.07 18.04
C TRP A 195 -14.11 7.93 18.65
N ASP A 196 -14.18 7.70 19.95
CA ASP A 196 -15.43 7.65 20.69
C ASP A 196 -15.81 9.07 21.16
N ARG A 197 -16.86 9.61 20.53
CA ARG A 197 -17.33 10.97 20.82
C ARG A 197 -18.02 11.10 22.16
N GLN A 198 -18.76 10.08 22.57
CA GLN A 198 -19.50 10.07 23.84
C GLN A 198 -18.54 10.02 25.01
N LEU A 199 -17.55 9.14 24.93
CA LEU A 199 -16.52 9.00 25.94
C LEU A 199 -15.41 10.03 25.81
N ASN A 200 -15.41 10.85 24.74
CA ASN A 200 -14.36 11.82 24.43
C ASN A 200 -12.96 11.19 24.58
N ALA A 201 -12.75 10.07 23.90
CA ALA A 201 -11.54 9.26 23.98
C ALA A 201 -11.20 8.62 22.64
N LEU A 202 -9.92 8.35 22.43
CA LEU A 202 -9.46 7.56 21.28
C LEU A 202 -9.07 6.18 21.78
N PHE A 203 -9.79 5.16 21.33
CA PHE A 203 -9.43 3.76 21.54
C PHE A 203 -8.64 3.23 20.35
N PHE A 204 -7.78 2.26 20.59
CA PHE A 204 -7.07 1.55 19.52
C PHE A 204 -6.99 0.05 19.83
N ALA A 205 -6.89 -0.78 18.77
CA ALA A 205 -6.74 -2.23 18.92
C ALA A 205 -6.13 -2.86 17.65
N SER A 206 -5.66 -4.10 17.76
CA SER A 206 -5.11 -4.88 16.65
C SER A 206 -6.14 -5.27 15.57
N SER A 207 -7.43 -5.11 15.82
CA SER A 207 -8.51 -5.33 14.86
C SER A 207 -9.63 -4.32 15.07
N ASP A 208 -10.26 -3.90 13.98
CA ASP A 208 -11.47 -3.07 13.98
C ASP A 208 -12.66 -3.78 14.63
N ALA A 209 -12.78 -5.11 14.46
CA ALA A 209 -13.82 -5.90 15.09
C ALA A 209 -13.81 -5.79 16.63
N TYR A 210 -12.63 -5.61 17.26
CA TYR A 210 -12.53 -5.44 18.72
C TYR A 210 -12.98 -4.06 19.16
N LEU A 211 -12.83 -3.05 18.30
CA LEU A 211 -13.26 -1.68 18.57
C LEU A 211 -14.77 -1.51 18.40
N GLN A 212 -15.36 -2.21 17.45
CA GLN A 212 -16.79 -2.08 17.13
C GLN A 212 -17.64 -2.71 18.23
N GLY A 213 -17.34 -3.94 18.69
CA GLY A 213 -18.10 -4.65 19.71
C GLY A 213 -19.62 -4.60 19.43
N ASP A 214 -20.41 -4.38 20.47
CA ASP A 214 -21.87 -4.19 20.40
C ASP A 214 -22.29 -2.75 20.04
N VAL A 215 -21.33 -1.85 19.74
CA VAL A 215 -21.62 -0.46 19.35
C VAL A 215 -22.06 -0.43 17.91
N ALA A 216 -23.29 0.00 17.68
CA ALA A 216 -23.81 0.15 16.34
C ALA A 216 -22.96 1.14 15.52
N PRO A 217 -22.68 0.86 14.23
CA PRO A 217 -21.84 1.74 13.37
C PRO A 217 -22.39 3.17 13.22
N TRP A 218 -23.62 3.40 13.65
CA TRP A 218 -24.37 4.66 13.50
C TRP A 218 -24.18 5.65 14.64
N ASP A 219 -23.49 5.27 15.73
CA ASP A 219 -23.33 6.13 16.91
C ASP A 219 -22.36 7.32 16.71
N GLY A 220 -22.01 7.61 15.48
CA GLY A 220 -21.13 8.72 15.10
C GLY A 220 -19.66 8.49 15.40
N ASN A 221 -19.30 7.27 15.79
CA ASN A 221 -17.91 6.87 15.99
C ASN A 221 -17.23 6.58 14.66
N TYR A 222 -16.00 7.07 14.49
CA TYR A 222 -15.20 6.82 13.30
C TYR A 222 -14.12 5.79 13.61
N VAL A 223 -14.11 4.67 12.87
CA VAL A 223 -13.05 3.66 12.94
C VAL A 223 -12.13 3.85 11.74
N GLY A 224 -10.86 4.10 12.04
CA GLY A 224 -9.78 4.21 11.05
C GLY A 224 -8.74 3.12 11.22
N ARG A 225 -7.94 2.91 10.20
CA ARG A 225 -6.76 2.04 10.27
C ARG A 225 -5.51 2.91 10.18
N LEU A 226 -4.51 2.60 11.02
CA LEU A 226 -3.20 3.21 10.89
C LEU A 226 -2.57 2.72 9.57
N GLU A 227 -2.12 3.66 8.75
CA GLU A 227 -1.43 3.30 7.52
C GLU A 227 -0.18 2.46 7.83
N PRO A 228 0.08 1.39 7.08
CA PRO A 228 1.28 0.58 7.26
C PRO A 228 2.55 1.41 7.14
N TYR A 229 3.59 1.00 7.86
CA TYR A 229 4.88 1.69 7.92
C TYR A 229 4.78 3.15 8.35
N THR A 230 3.97 3.39 9.37
CA THR A 230 3.73 4.73 9.92
C THR A 230 3.93 4.72 11.42
N VAL A 231 4.45 5.82 11.95
CA VAL A 231 4.41 6.20 13.35
C VAL A 231 3.60 7.47 13.51
N VAL A 232 2.73 7.50 14.52
CA VAL A 232 1.91 8.67 14.87
C VAL A 232 2.11 9.07 16.31
N GLU A 233 2.04 10.37 16.57
CA GLU A 233 1.97 10.97 17.89
C GLU A 233 0.59 11.63 18.03
N ILE A 234 -0.13 11.27 19.08
CA ILE A 234 -1.47 11.76 19.36
C ILE A 234 -1.45 12.45 20.73
N GLY A 235 -1.90 13.70 20.79
CA GLY A 235 -1.97 14.48 22.03
C GLY A 235 -3.36 14.53 22.63
N VAL A 236 -3.46 14.71 23.95
CA VAL A 236 -4.73 15.02 24.63
C VAL A 236 -5.36 16.33 24.15
N ASP A 237 -4.57 17.20 23.52
CA ASP A 237 -4.95 18.41 22.80
C ASP A 237 -5.54 18.10 21.39
N ARG A 238 -5.75 16.83 21.08
CA ARG A 238 -6.23 16.30 19.78
C ARG A 238 -5.28 16.58 18.62
N THR A 239 -4.03 16.91 18.88
CA THR A 239 -3.02 16.97 17.83
C THR A 239 -2.76 15.56 17.30
N TRP A 240 -2.61 15.45 15.97
CA TRP A 240 -2.24 14.23 15.28
C TRP A 240 -1.09 14.54 14.36
N ARG A 241 0.07 13.95 14.61
CA ARG A 241 1.25 14.06 13.75
C ARG A 241 1.69 12.67 13.31
N SER A 242 2.07 12.51 12.07
CA SER A 242 2.51 11.22 11.53
C SER A 242 3.83 11.35 10.77
N ALA A 243 4.59 10.27 10.72
CA ALA A 243 5.80 10.15 9.94
C ALA A 243 5.92 8.75 9.33
N SER A 244 6.49 8.67 8.14
CA SER A 244 6.70 7.41 7.40
C SER A 244 7.90 6.64 7.94
N LEU A 245 7.76 5.32 8.06
CA LEU A 245 8.85 4.40 8.39
C LEU A 245 9.57 3.84 7.15
N TRP A 246 9.13 4.20 5.95
CA TRP A 246 9.78 3.78 4.72
C TRP A 246 11.16 4.43 4.57
N ARG A 247 12.19 3.62 4.27
CA ARG A 247 13.56 4.12 4.09
C ARG A 247 13.71 4.97 2.84
N ALA A 248 13.06 4.59 1.75
CA ALA A 248 13.16 5.28 0.47
C ALA A 248 12.60 6.72 0.47
N ASP A 249 11.67 7.03 1.38
CA ASP A 249 11.08 8.37 1.50
C ASP A 249 12.07 9.42 2.08
N SER A 250 13.27 8.99 2.48
CA SER A 250 14.25 9.83 3.20
C SER A 250 15.55 10.10 2.46
N GLU A 251 15.70 9.70 1.18
CA GLU A 251 16.90 9.97 0.39
C GLU A 251 16.76 11.29 -0.42
N PRO A 252 17.31 12.41 0.06
CA PRO A 252 17.24 13.69 -0.66
C PRO A 252 17.95 13.61 -2.02
N GLY A 253 17.31 14.08 -3.08
CA GLY A 253 17.92 14.19 -4.41
C GLY A 253 17.94 12.91 -5.25
N ARG A 254 17.41 11.79 -4.75
CA ARG A 254 17.30 10.56 -5.53
C ARG A 254 16.22 10.72 -6.62
N ARG A 255 16.55 10.28 -7.85
CA ARG A 255 15.56 10.21 -8.93
C ARG A 255 14.56 9.08 -8.64
N ARG A 256 13.29 9.35 -8.87
CA ARG A 256 12.21 8.35 -8.79
C ARG A 256 12.34 7.39 -9.96
N ARG A 257 12.30 6.08 -9.69
CA ARG A 257 12.45 5.01 -10.68
C ARG A 257 11.11 4.34 -10.93
N ALA A 258 10.70 4.26 -12.20
CA ALA A 258 9.43 3.65 -12.59
C ALA A 258 9.65 2.51 -13.59
N LEU A 259 9.06 1.35 -13.30
CA LEU A 259 8.98 0.21 -14.19
C LEU A 259 7.61 0.24 -14.88
N VAL A 260 7.58 0.49 -16.18
CA VAL A 260 6.33 0.60 -16.94
C VAL A 260 5.98 -0.75 -17.56
N VAL A 261 4.83 -1.31 -17.22
CA VAL A 261 4.29 -2.50 -17.89
C VAL A 261 3.86 -2.09 -19.31
N ALA A 262 4.60 -2.56 -20.29
CA ALA A 262 4.50 -2.10 -21.67
C ALA A 262 4.06 -3.22 -22.62
N SER A 263 2.92 -3.04 -23.27
CA SER A 263 2.45 -3.89 -24.36
C SER A 263 3.01 -3.50 -25.75
N GLY A 264 3.67 -2.35 -25.84
CA GLY A 264 4.02 -1.75 -27.15
C GLY A 264 2.86 -0.96 -27.77
N GLY A 265 1.74 -0.82 -27.08
CA GLY A 265 0.56 -0.04 -27.51
C GLY A 265 0.67 1.45 -27.18
N LEU A 266 -0.33 2.23 -27.60
CA LEU A 266 -0.41 3.67 -27.39
C LEU A 266 -0.30 4.09 -25.93
N ASP A 267 -1.07 3.45 -25.07
CA ASP A 267 -1.30 3.91 -23.69
C ASP A 267 -0.07 3.74 -22.83
N SER A 268 0.55 2.55 -22.84
CA SER A 268 1.77 2.28 -22.09
C SER A 268 2.97 3.09 -22.61
N THR A 269 3.03 3.32 -23.93
CA THR A 269 4.08 4.16 -24.53
C THR A 269 3.92 5.62 -24.15
N THR A 270 2.69 6.13 -24.13
CA THR A 270 2.38 7.49 -23.68
C THR A 270 2.68 7.64 -22.18
N ALA A 271 2.32 6.64 -21.36
CA ALA A 271 2.64 6.64 -19.94
C ALA A 271 4.15 6.71 -19.68
N ALA A 272 4.96 5.94 -20.42
CA ALA A 272 6.41 5.96 -20.32
C ALA A 272 7.00 7.33 -20.69
N ALA A 273 6.56 7.92 -21.82
CA ALA A 273 7.01 9.22 -22.28
C ALA A 273 6.62 10.36 -21.29
N ALA A 274 5.41 10.30 -20.74
CA ALA A 274 4.95 11.26 -19.74
C ALA A 274 5.79 11.21 -18.45
N LEU A 275 6.13 10.01 -17.96
CA LEU A 275 7.01 9.85 -16.79
C LEU A 275 8.44 10.33 -17.06
N LEU A 276 9.00 10.07 -18.25
CA LEU A 276 10.31 10.60 -18.66
C LEU A 276 10.33 12.13 -18.62
N ARG A 277 9.27 12.75 -19.16
CA ARG A 277 9.14 14.22 -19.14
C ARG A 277 9.05 14.78 -17.72
N GLN A 278 8.41 14.06 -16.80
CA GLN A 278 8.35 14.40 -15.38
C GLN A 278 9.66 14.12 -14.62
N GLY A 279 10.72 13.64 -15.30
CA GLY A 279 12.04 13.42 -14.71
C GLY A 279 12.22 12.09 -14.00
N TYR A 280 11.32 11.12 -14.21
CA TYR A 280 11.52 9.76 -13.71
C TYR A 280 12.63 9.03 -14.49
N GLU A 281 13.33 8.14 -13.83
CA GLU A 281 14.15 7.11 -14.46
C GLU A 281 13.23 5.95 -14.82
N VAL A 282 13.02 5.69 -16.12
CA VAL A 282 12.02 4.75 -16.62
C VAL A 282 12.69 3.54 -17.26
N ALA A 283 12.15 2.35 -17.02
CA ALA A 283 12.39 1.14 -17.79
C ALA A 283 11.05 0.52 -18.25
N LEU A 284 11.08 -0.21 -19.36
CA LEU A 284 9.93 -0.96 -19.86
C LEU A 284 10.01 -2.41 -19.39
N LEU A 285 8.86 -2.97 -18.99
CA LEU A 285 8.68 -4.39 -18.71
C LEU A 285 7.64 -4.96 -19.65
N HIS A 286 8.03 -5.91 -20.50
CA HIS A 286 7.16 -6.56 -21.46
C HIS A 286 6.98 -8.02 -21.14
N PHE A 287 5.73 -8.49 -21.14
CA PHE A 287 5.37 -9.89 -20.94
C PHE A 287 4.99 -10.55 -22.26
N ASN A 288 5.78 -11.56 -22.67
CA ASN A 288 5.47 -12.43 -23.79
C ASN A 288 4.65 -13.60 -23.24
N TYR A 289 3.32 -13.59 -23.47
CA TYR A 289 2.42 -14.58 -22.89
C TYR A 289 1.69 -15.46 -23.93
N ARG A 290 2.29 -15.60 -25.11
CA ARG A 290 1.83 -16.47 -26.21
C ARG A 290 0.48 -16.08 -26.78
N HIS A 291 0.22 -14.79 -26.89
CA HIS A 291 -0.97 -14.26 -27.54
C HIS A 291 -0.79 -14.03 -29.04
N VAL A 292 -1.89 -13.83 -29.77
CA VAL A 292 -1.89 -13.74 -31.24
C VAL A 292 -0.98 -12.62 -31.77
N ALA A 293 -1.00 -11.45 -31.10
CA ALA A 293 -0.21 -10.27 -31.52
C ALA A 293 1.17 -10.20 -30.84
N GLU A 294 1.68 -11.28 -30.23
CA GLU A 294 2.97 -11.27 -29.49
C GLU A 294 4.14 -10.76 -30.33
N ASP A 295 4.32 -11.25 -31.55
CA ASP A 295 5.45 -10.87 -32.39
C ASP A 295 5.45 -9.38 -32.79
N PRO A 296 4.35 -8.77 -33.25
CA PRO A 296 4.32 -7.34 -33.53
C PRO A 296 4.43 -6.48 -32.28
N GLU A 297 3.81 -6.85 -31.15
CA GLU A 297 3.97 -6.11 -29.88
C GLU A 297 5.41 -6.16 -29.38
N ARG A 298 6.05 -7.32 -29.44
CA ARG A 298 7.45 -7.49 -29.05
C ARG A 298 8.40 -6.65 -29.92
N ARG A 299 8.16 -6.58 -31.26
CA ARG A 299 8.91 -5.67 -32.13
C ARG A 299 8.69 -4.21 -31.75
N ALA A 300 7.43 -3.82 -31.54
CA ALA A 300 7.06 -2.45 -31.18
C ALA A 300 7.76 -2.00 -29.88
N VAL A 301 7.68 -2.79 -28.81
CA VAL A 301 8.27 -2.41 -27.51
C VAL A 301 9.80 -2.29 -27.59
N ARG A 302 10.46 -3.12 -28.39
CA ARG A 302 11.92 -3.04 -28.62
C ARG A 302 12.31 -1.75 -29.35
N GLU A 303 11.58 -1.38 -30.39
CA GLU A 303 11.84 -0.12 -31.12
C GLU A 303 11.49 1.11 -30.27
N ILE A 304 10.43 1.07 -29.47
CA ILE A 304 10.06 2.11 -28.52
C ILE A 304 11.16 2.30 -27.47
N SER A 305 11.68 1.22 -26.90
CA SER A 305 12.81 1.26 -25.95
C SER A 305 14.02 1.96 -26.55
N LYS A 306 14.42 1.61 -27.78
CA LYS A 306 15.52 2.25 -28.51
C LYS A 306 15.25 3.74 -28.76
N ALA A 307 14.06 4.08 -29.25
CA ALA A 307 13.68 5.45 -29.57
C ALA A 307 13.65 6.37 -28.34
N LEU A 308 13.21 5.85 -27.17
CA LEU A 308 13.19 6.58 -25.91
C LEU A 308 14.54 6.54 -25.16
N GLY A 309 15.47 5.66 -25.58
CA GLY A 309 16.76 5.48 -24.92
C GLY A 309 16.65 4.92 -23.50
N ILE A 310 15.68 4.03 -23.25
CA ILE A 310 15.40 3.45 -21.94
C ILE A 310 15.54 1.92 -21.96
N PRO A 311 15.88 1.28 -20.80
CA PRO A 311 15.99 -0.16 -20.72
C PRO A 311 14.66 -0.88 -21.02
N LEU A 312 14.76 -2.05 -21.63
CA LEU A 312 13.66 -3.01 -21.82
C LEU A 312 14.00 -4.32 -21.12
N ILE A 313 13.03 -4.81 -20.39
CA ILE A 313 13.05 -6.12 -19.73
C ILE A 313 11.92 -6.94 -20.38
N GLU A 314 12.26 -8.11 -20.92
CA GLU A 314 11.30 -9.04 -21.51
C GLU A 314 11.18 -10.26 -20.61
N VAL A 315 9.94 -10.68 -20.34
CA VAL A 315 9.64 -11.87 -19.53
C VAL A 315 8.77 -12.81 -20.37
N ASP A 316 9.28 -13.98 -20.68
CA ASP A 316 8.51 -15.04 -21.35
C ASP A 316 7.71 -15.83 -20.32
N MET A 317 6.42 -16.06 -20.59
CA MET A 317 5.55 -16.82 -19.70
C MET A 317 4.52 -17.67 -20.46
N ASP A 318 4.44 -18.94 -20.10
CA ASP A 318 3.49 -19.89 -20.67
C ASP A 318 2.23 -20.10 -19.80
N PHE A 319 2.15 -19.39 -18.66
CA PHE A 319 1.10 -19.57 -17.66
C PHE A 319 -0.33 -19.47 -18.25
N PHE A 320 -0.56 -18.51 -19.12
CA PHE A 320 -1.90 -18.27 -19.67
C PHE A 320 -2.39 -19.37 -20.62
N LYS A 321 -1.52 -20.26 -21.11
CA LYS A 321 -1.95 -21.49 -21.82
C LYS A 321 -2.81 -22.40 -20.92
N LEU A 322 -2.62 -22.32 -19.61
CA LEU A 322 -3.38 -23.07 -18.61
C LEU A 322 -4.67 -22.35 -18.18
N ALA A 323 -4.74 -21.04 -18.39
CA ALA A 323 -5.79 -20.19 -17.85
C ALA A 323 -7.10 -20.14 -18.65
N GLY A 324 -7.16 -20.86 -19.79
CA GLY A 324 -8.42 -21.06 -20.48
C GLY A 324 -8.52 -20.45 -21.87
N ARG A 325 -9.75 -20.32 -22.34
CA ARG A 325 -10.11 -19.98 -23.71
C ARG A 325 -10.25 -18.48 -23.88
N SER A 326 -9.47 -17.89 -24.78
CA SER A 326 -9.60 -16.48 -25.18
C SER A 326 -9.20 -16.32 -26.65
N PRO A 327 -9.90 -15.48 -27.42
CA PRO A 327 -9.50 -15.13 -28.78
C PRO A 327 -8.07 -14.59 -28.87
N LEU A 328 -7.61 -13.86 -27.84
CA LEU A 328 -6.22 -13.38 -27.75
C LEU A 328 -5.20 -14.50 -27.58
N LEU A 329 -5.59 -15.65 -27.04
CA LEU A 329 -4.72 -16.83 -26.90
C LEU A 329 -4.84 -17.77 -28.09
N GLY A 330 -5.56 -17.39 -29.16
CA GLY A 330 -5.75 -18.18 -30.36
C GLY A 330 -6.93 -19.17 -30.31
N GLU A 331 -7.78 -19.07 -29.27
CA GLU A 331 -8.94 -19.93 -29.09
C GLU A 331 -10.25 -19.15 -29.32
N GLY A 332 -10.64 -18.96 -30.55
CA GLY A 332 -11.83 -18.23 -30.98
C GLY A 332 -11.54 -17.17 -32.04
N GLU A 333 -12.55 -16.40 -32.40
CA GLU A 333 -12.42 -15.32 -33.38
C GLU A 333 -12.32 -13.96 -32.67
N ILE A 334 -11.36 -13.14 -33.11
CA ILE A 334 -11.25 -11.74 -32.70
C ILE A 334 -12.44 -10.98 -33.24
N ASN A 335 -13.14 -10.23 -32.41
CA ASN A 335 -14.29 -9.46 -32.84
C ASN A 335 -13.88 -8.35 -33.83
N ARG A 336 -14.39 -8.43 -35.05
CA ARG A 336 -14.15 -7.47 -36.15
C ARG A 336 -15.45 -6.80 -36.58
N VAL A 337 -16.36 -6.60 -35.65
CA VAL A 337 -17.68 -6.03 -35.98
C VAL A 337 -17.53 -4.59 -36.46
N ASP A 338 -18.40 -4.20 -37.39
CA ASP A 338 -18.57 -2.83 -37.86
C ASP A 338 -18.67 -1.86 -36.68
N MET A 339 -17.56 -1.18 -36.44
CA MET A 339 -17.41 -0.26 -35.35
C MET A 339 -18.30 0.95 -35.61
N GLY A 340 -19.22 1.19 -34.70
CA GLY A 340 -20.29 2.18 -34.81
C GLY A 340 -21.67 1.57 -34.58
N ARG A 341 -21.74 0.25 -34.33
CA ARG A 341 -22.96 -0.41 -33.87
C ARG A 341 -22.94 -0.57 -32.34
N GLU A 342 -24.08 -0.42 -31.73
CA GLU A 342 -24.36 -0.74 -30.35
C GLU A 342 -23.87 -2.17 -30.01
N GLY A 343 -23.03 -2.33 -28.97
CA GLY A 343 -22.45 -3.61 -28.57
C GLY A 343 -20.99 -3.86 -28.99
N ALA A 344 -20.33 -2.91 -29.66
CA ALA A 344 -18.88 -2.98 -29.93
C ALA A 344 -18.01 -2.81 -28.67
N GLU A 345 -18.62 -2.48 -27.57
CA GLU A 345 -17.98 -2.12 -26.29
C GLU A 345 -17.81 -3.33 -25.34
N PHE A 346 -18.26 -4.53 -25.72
CA PHE A 346 -18.15 -5.71 -24.87
C PHE A 346 -16.78 -6.37 -24.98
N ALA A 347 -16.21 -6.72 -23.84
CA ALA A 347 -14.93 -7.40 -23.69
C ALA A 347 -14.98 -8.86 -24.17
N HIS A 348 -14.90 -9.07 -25.48
CA HIS A 348 -14.86 -10.41 -26.07
C HIS A 348 -13.47 -11.08 -25.94
N GLU A 349 -12.42 -10.28 -25.77
CA GLU A 349 -11.03 -10.70 -25.75
C GLU A 349 -10.48 -10.82 -24.31
N TRP A 350 -11.34 -11.22 -23.38
CA TRP A 350 -10.96 -11.39 -21.97
C TRP A 350 -9.97 -12.55 -21.78
N VAL A 351 -8.85 -12.25 -21.10
CA VAL A 351 -7.92 -13.25 -20.54
C VAL A 351 -8.04 -13.18 -19.02
N PRO A 352 -8.45 -14.27 -18.35
CA PRO A 352 -8.76 -14.23 -16.91
C PRO A 352 -7.64 -13.65 -16.05
N ALA A 353 -7.94 -12.58 -15.33
CA ALA A 353 -7.05 -11.89 -14.37
C ALA A 353 -5.67 -11.49 -14.94
N ARG A 354 -5.54 -11.30 -16.26
CA ARG A 354 -4.25 -11.06 -16.92
C ARG A 354 -3.50 -9.87 -16.32
N ASN A 355 -4.15 -8.71 -16.22
CA ASN A 355 -3.51 -7.51 -15.71
C ASN A 355 -3.15 -7.64 -14.24
N PHE A 356 -3.97 -8.32 -13.43
CA PHE A 356 -3.66 -8.61 -12.03
C PHE A 356 -2.38 -9.45 -11.89
N VAL A 357 -2.21 -10.49 -12.71
CA VAL A 357 -0.99 -11.32 -12.74
C VAL A 357 0.22 -10.49 -13.16
N PHE A 358 0.10 -9.68 -14.23
CA PHE A 358 1.18 -8.79 -14.67
C PHE A 358 1.58 -7.78 -13.60
N ILE A 359 0.62 -7.19 -12.89
CA ILE A 359 0.88 -6.27 -11.79
C ILE A 359 1.67 -6.98 -10.68
N ALA A 360 1.25 -8.17 -10.27
CA ALA A 360 1.93 -8.92 -9.21
C ALA A 360 3.39 -9.25 -9.57
N LEU A 361 3.64 -9.70 -10.78
CA LEU A 361 5.00 -9.99 -11.28
C LEU A 361 5.83 -8.71 -11.41
N ALA A 362 5.24 -7.63 -11.94
CA ALA A 362 5.91 -6.34 -12.05
C ALA A 362 6.30 -5.76 -10.69
N VAL A 363 5.44 -5.91 -9.67
CA VAL A 363 5.73 -5.48 -8.29
C VAL A 363 6.91 -6.28 -7.72
N ALA A 364 6.93 -7.60 -7.89
CA ALA A 364 8.03 -8.45 -7.42
C ALA A 364 9.37 -8.06 -8.06
N LEU A 365 9.38 -7.79 -9.38
CA LEU A 365 10.57 -7.33 -10.09
C LEU A 365 10.98 -5.91 -9.69
N ALA A 366 10.01 -5.01 -9.52
CA ALA A 366 10.26 -3.64 -9.05
C ALA A 366 10.92 -3.62 -7.67
N GLU A 367 10.42 -4.44 -6.74
CA GLU A 367 11.01 -4.60 -5.41
C GLU A 367 12.44 -5.12 -5.50
N ALA A 368 12.66 -6.23 -6.24
CA ALA A 368 13.95 -6.88 -6.37
C ALA A 368 15.02 -5.97 -7.00
N TRP A 369 14.65 -5.13 -7.96
CA TRP A 369 15.58 -4.26 -8.69
C TRP A 369 15.58 -2.80 -8.21
N GLY A 370 14.85 -2.51 -7.15
CA GLY A 370 14.85 -1.21 -6.51
C GLY A 370 14.13 -0.11 -7.28
N TYR A 371 13.06 -0.43 -8.02
CA TYR A 371 12.13 0.56 -8.55
C TYR A 371 11.15 1.00 -7.46
N ASP A 372 10.77 2.28 -7.50
CA ASP A 372 9.82 2.86 -6.56
C ASP A 372 8.37 2.68 -7.03
N TYR A 373 8.20 2.60 -8.35
CA TYR A 373 6.88 2.57 -8.98
C TYR A 373 6.80 1.50 -10.05
N VAL A 374 5.61 0.89 -10.14
CA VAL A 374 5.13 0.14 -11.31
C VAL A 374 4.06 1.00 -11.98
N ALA A 375 4.27 1.37 -13.23
CA ALA A 375 3.33 2.19 -13.97
C ALA A 375 2.55 1.34 -14.99
N LEU A 376 1.26 1.60 -15.08
CA LEU A 376 0.30 0.87 -15.90
C LEU A 376 -0.28 1.79 -16.98
N GLY A 377 -0.50 1.24 -18.16
CA GLY A 377 -1.19 1.92 -19.27
C GLY A 377 -2.72 1.78 -19.23
N VAL A 378 -3.31 1.49 -18.07
CA VAL A 378 -4.77 1.43 -17.91
C VAL A 378 -5.39 2.81 -18.16
N ASN A 379 -6.58 2.85 -18.75
CA ASN A 379 -7.29 4.08 -19.08
C ASN A 379 -8.79 3.98 -18.79
N MET A 380 -9.45 5.14 -18.69
CA MET A 380 -10.85 5.25 -18.27
C MET A 380 -11.81 4.59 -19.27
N GLU A 381 -11.50 4.59 -20.56
CA GLU A 381 -12.37 4.08 -21.60
C GLU A 381 -12.40 2.54 -21.61
N GLU A 382 -11.27 1.90 -21.39
CA GLU A 382 -11.17 0.44 -21.29
C GLU A 382 -11.66 -0.11 -19.94
N ALA A 383 -11.64 0.69 -18.90
CA ALA A 383 -12.11 0.33 -17.55
C ALA A 383 -13.59 -0.07 -17.55
N GLY A 384 -14.42 0.54 -18.40
CA GLY A 384 -15.82 0.17 -18.54
C GLY A 384 -16.07 -1.24 -19.09
N ALA A 385 -15.10 -1.81 -19.81
CA ALA A 385 -15.22 -3.14 -20.42
C ALA A 385 -14.43 -4.22 -19.67
N TYR A 386 -13.31 -3.86 -19.06
CA TYR A 386 -12.39 -4.79 -18.40
C TYR A 386 -12.21 -4.43 -16.91
N PRO A 387 -12.76 -5.22 -15.97
CA PRO A 387 -12.69 -4.91 -14.54
C PRO A 387 -11.25 -4.82 -14.00
N ASP A 388 -10.27 -5.51 -14.61
CA ASP A 388 -8.87 -5.44 -14.24
C ASP A 388 -8.12 -4.21 -14.79
N ASN A 389 -8.82 -3.35 -15.55
CA ASN A 389 -8.37 -2.01 -15.96
C ASN A 389 -8.95 -0.89 -15.09
N GLU A 390 -9.85 -1.23 -14.13
CA GLU A 390 -10.44 -0.24 -13.25
C GLU A 390 -9.41 0.42 -12.32
N MET A 391 -9.48 1.75 -12.21
CA MET A 391 -8.60 2.51 -11.32
C MET A 391 -8.78 2.10 -9.85
N GLU A 392 -9.98 1.67 -9.48
CA GLU A 392 -10.25 1.20 -8.12
C GLU A 392 -9.45 -0.07 -7.77
N LEU A 393 -9.28 -1.00 -8.71
CA LEU A 393 -8.39 -2.15 -8.50
C LEU A 393 -6.97 -1.70 -8.15
N VAL A 394 -6.43 -0.74 -8.90
CA VAL A 394 -5.07 -0.23 -8.65
C VAL A 394 -4.97 0.47 -7.29
N ARG A 395 -6.00 1.22 -6.89
CA ARG A 395 -6.06 1.85 -5.55
C ARG A 395 -6.10 0.80 -4.43
N LEU A 396 -6.91 -0.25 -4.59
CA LEU A 396 -6.99 -1.35 -3.63
C LEU A 396 -5.66 -2.10 -3.53
N LEU A 397 -5.01 -2.38 -4.66
CA LEU A 397 -3.69 -3.01 -4.67
C LEU A 397 -2.64 -2.13 -3.98
N ASN A 398 -2.61 -0.82 -4.23
CA ASN A 398 -1.71 0.11 -3.52
C ASN A 398 -1.90 0.06 -1.99
N ARG A 399 -3.12 -0.19 -1.52
CA ARG A 399 -3.40 -0.41 -0.08
C ARG A 399 -2.95 -1.79 0.41
N ALA A 400 -2.88 -2.77 -0.47
CA ALA A 400 -2.43 -4.14 -0.15
C ALA A 400 -0.91 -4.30 -0.22
N LEU A 401 -0.22 -3.57 -1.11
CA LEU A 401 1.22 -3.71 -1.35
C LEU A 401 2.09 -3.64 -0.10
N PRO A 402 1.83 -2.78 0.91
CA PRO A 402 2.60 -2.77 2.16
C PRO A 402 2.59 -4.08 2.94
N TYR A 403 1.65 -4.97 2.64
CA TYR A 403 1.56 -6.33 3.22
C TYR A 403 2.15 -7.41 2.32
N ALA A 404 2.43 -7.09 1.06
CA ALA A 404 2.92 -8.01 0.06
C ALA A 404 4.40 -7.80 -0.29
N THR A 405 4.96 -6.64 0.04
CA THR A 405 6.35 -6.26 -0.22
C THR A 405 7.15 -6.14 1.08
N GLY A 406 8.47 -6.30 0.99
CA GLY A 406 9.35 -6.19 2.14
C GLY A 406 9.56 -4.73 2.62
N PRO A 407 10.17 -4.55 3.80
CA PRO A 407 10.30 -3.24 4.46
C PRO A 407 11.34 -2.31 3.83
N GLN A 408 12.16 -2.82 2.90
CA GLN A 408 13.31 -2.09 2.37
C GLN A 408 12.90 -0.93 1.46
N ARG A 409 11.75 -1.09 0.75
CA ARG A 409 11.31 -0.12 -0.25
C ARG A 409 9.79 -0.19 -0.44
N ARG A 410 9.18 0.98 -0.48
CA ARG A 410 7.77 1.12 -0.85
C ARG A 410 7.63 1.07 -2.37
N VAL A 411 7.06 -0.02 -2.90
CA VAL A 411 6.62 -0.08 -4.29
C VAL A 411 5.19 0.46 -4.37
N GLN A 412 4.92 1.35 -5.33
CA GLN A 412 3.59 1.91 -5.57
C GLN A 412 3.19 1.74 -7.03
N LEU A 413 1.90 1.56 -7.28
CA LEU A 413 1.34 1.53 -8.63
C LEU A 413 0.96 2.94 -9.07
N LEU A 414 1.31 3.29 -10.30
CA LEU A 414 0.93 4.55 -10.96
C LEU A 414 0.05 4.27 -12.18
N MET A 415 -0.86 5.19 -12.46
CA MET A 415 -1.72 5.19 -13.64
C MET A 415 -1.56 6.53 -14.36
N PRO A 416 -0.46 6.77 -15.09
CA PRO A 416 -0.19 8.08 -15.68
C PRO A 416 -1.27 8.55 -16.65
N VAL A 417 -1.98 7.62 -17.28
CA VAL A 417 -3.06 7.87 -18.24
C VAL A 417 -4.44 7.39 -17.77
N GLY A 418 -4.56 6.95 -16.50
CA GLY A 418 -5.75 6.29 -15.96
C GLY A 418 -7.03 7.11 -15.98
N HIS A 419 -6.92 8.43 -15.94
CA HIS A 419 -8.03 9.38 -15.95
C HIS A 419 -8.33 9.96 -17.36
N LEU A 420 -7.66 9.44 -18.40
CA LEU A 420 -7.77 9.93 -19.76
C LEU A 420 -8.57 8.94 -20.63
N VAL A 421 -9.26 9.48 -21.64
CA VAL A 421 -9.83 8.71 -22.75
C VAL A 421 -8.85 8.67 -23.91
N LYS A 422 -9.07 7.79 -24.89
CA LYS A 422 -8.09 7.48 -25.93
C LYS A 422 -7.57 8.69 -26.71
N HIS A 423 -8.43 9.65 -27.08
CA HIS A 423 -7.98 10.85 -27.81
C HIS A 423 -7.13 11.79 -26.92
N GLU A 424 -7.38 11.84 -25.62
CA GLU A 424 -6.56 12.59 -24.67
C GLU A 424 -5.20 11.94 -24.47
N ILE A 425 -5.14 10.60 -24.46
CA ILE A 425 -3.90 9.83 -24.41
C ILE A 425 -3.04 10.12 -25.65
N VAL A 426 -3.65 10.14 -26.84
CA VAL A 426 -2.92 10.52 -28.08
C VAL A 426 -2.41 11.95 -27.97
N ARG A 427 -3.21 12.90 -27.48
CA ARG A 427 -2.78 14.29 -27.27
C ARG A 427 -1.59 14.36 -26.32
N LEU A 428 -1.68 13.72 -25.15
CA LEU A 428 -0.59 13.67 -24.19
C LEU A 428 0.66 13.03 -24.81
N GLY A 429 0.51 11.95 -25.58
CA GLY A 429 1.60 11.28 -26.28
C GLY A 429 2.32 12.20 -27.28
N LEU A 430 1.56 12.99 -28.05
CA LEU A 430 2.10 14.00 -28.97
C LEU A 430 2.88 15.08 -28.21
N GLU A 431 2.35 15.56 -27.10
CA GLU A 431 2.98 16.59 -26.26
C GLU A 431 4.20 16.06 -25.50
N ALA A 432 4.16 14.82 -25.02
CA ALA A 432 5.23 14.19 -24.27
C ALA A 432 6.34 13.62 -25.18
N GLY A 433 6.18 13.65 -26.49
CA GLY A 433 7.15 13.13 -27.45
C GLY A 433 7.18 11.60 -27.49
N ALA A 434 6.08 10.93 -27.20
CA ALA A 434 5.96 9.48 -27.33
C ALA A 434 6.14 9.05 -28.81
N PRO A 435 6.90 7.98 -29.10
CA PRO A 435 7.11 7.50 -30.46
C PRO A 435 5.89 6.69 -30.95
N LEU A 436 4.75 7.39 -31.14
CA LEU A 436 3.46 6.76 -31.48
C LEU A 436 3.47 6.02 -32.83
N HIS A 437 4.38 6.37 -33.72
CA HIS A 437 4.60 5.68 -35.01
C HIS A 437 5.18 4.28 -34.86
N LEU A 438 5.75 3.94 -33.70
CA LEU A 438 6.32 2.62 -33.42
C LEU A 438 5.35 1.71 -32.67
N THR A 439 4.20 2.24 -32.23
CA THR A 439 3.26 1.48 -31.38
C THR A 439 2.40 0.52 -32.18
N TRP A 440 2.12 -0.63 -31.57
CA TRP A 440 1.21 -1.64 -32.11
C TRP A 440 -0.06 -1.73 -31.27
N SER A 441 -1.22 -1.50 -31.89
CA SER A 441 -2.52 -1.55 -31.19
C SER A 441 -3.43 -2.67 -31.71
N CYS A 442 -3.10 -3.29 -32.84
CA CYS A 442 -3.93 -4.29 -33.45
C CYS A 442 -3.87 -5.63 -32.72
N TYR A 443 -5.01 -6.30 -32.61
CA TYR A 443 -5.06 -7.67 -32.08
C TYR A 443 -4.58 -8.73 -33.10
N ASP A 444 -4.38 -8.35 -34.34
CA ASP A 444 -3.90 -9.23 -35.43
C ASP A 444 -2.37 -9.18 -35.52
N LYS A 445 -1.78 -10.26 -36.05
CA LYS A 445 -0.34 -10.43 -36.26
C LYS A 445 0.18 -9.99 -37.65
N GLY A 446 -0.70 -9.43 -38.46
CA GLY A 446 -0.36 -9.02 -39.82
C GLY A 446 0.75 -7.97 -39.90
N PRO A 447 1.30 -7.69 -41.12
CA PRO A 447 2.35 -6.69 -41.27
C PRO A 447 1.83 -5.25 -41.06
N LYS A 448 0.52 -5.04 -41.21
CA LYS A 448 -0.19 -3.77 -41.01
C LYS A 448 -1.29 -3.95 -39.98
N HIS A 449 -1.73 -2.84 -39.39
CA HIS A 449 -2.92 -2.85 -38.55
C HIS A 449 -4.15 -3.23 -39.39
N CYS A 450 -5.02 -4.12 -38.88
CA CYS A 450 -6.18 -4.57 -39.64
C CYS A 450 -7.22 -3.45 -39.91
N GLY A 451 -7.20 -2.37 -39.13
CA GLY A 451 -8.12 -1.24 -39.26
C GLY A 451 -9.56 -1.51 -38.82
N ARG A 452 -9.89 -2.74 -38.38
CA ARG A 452 -11.27 -3.23 -38.17
C ARG A 452 -11.53 -3.76 -36.75
N CYS A 453 -10.50 -4.09 -35.96
CA CYS A 453 -10.69 -4.46 -34.57
C CYS A 453 -10.91 -3.23 -33.67
N GLY A 454 -11.43 -3.45 -32.45
CA GLY A 454 -11.73 -2.39 -31.51
C GLY A 454 -10.59 -1.41 -31.28
N PRO A 455 -9.40 -1.87 -30.92
CA PRO A 455 -8.24 -0.98 -30.72
C PRO A 455 -7.83 -0.20 -31.97
N CYS A 456 -7.93 -0.78 -33.17
CA CYS A 456 -7.64 -0.05 -34.41
C CYS A 456 -8.63 1.08 -34.66
N TYR A 457 -9.91 0.83 -34.45
CA TYR A 457 -10.93 1.87 -34.58
C TYR A 457 -10.74 3.01 -33.60
N MET A 458 -10.61 2.71 -32.32
CA MET A 458 -10.40 3.71 -31.27
C MET A 458 -9.13 4.53 -31.53
N ARG A 459 -8.05 3.88 -31.95
CA ARG A 459 -6.79 4.53 -32.32
C ARG A 459 -6.99 5.52 -33.46
N ARG A 460 -7.59 5.10 -34.56
CA ARG A 460 -7.84 5.94 -35.73
C ARG A 460 -8.68 7.17 -35.37
N LEU A 461 -9.77 6.95 -34.63
CA LEU A 461 -10.65 8.02 -34.18
C LEU A 461 -9.92 9.01 -33.28
N ALA A 462 -9.12 8.51 -32.34
CA ALA A 462 -8.34 9.33 -31.42
C ALA A 462 -7.33 10.24 -32.13
N PHE A 463 -6.63 9.75 -33.15
CA PHE A 463 -5.74 10.57 -33.98
C PHE A 463 -6.53 11.61 -34.80
N LYS A 464 -7.65 11.23 -35.39
CA LYS A 464 -8.50 12.12 -36.16
C LYS A 464 -9.05 13.27 -35.33
N ILE A 465 -9.52 13.01 -34.11
CA ILE A 465 -10.01 14.03 -33.16
C ILE A 465 -8.90 15.05 -32.86
N ASN A 466 -7.65 14.62 -32.80
CA ASN A 466 -6.49 15.50 -32.61
C ASN A 466 -6.04 16.21 -33.91
N GLY A 467 -6.75 16.04 -35.01
CA GLY A 467 -6.40 16.63 -36.30
C GLY A 467 -5.07 16.17 -36.87
N VAL A 468 -4.61 14.98 -36.50
CA VAL A 468 -3.32 14.37 -36.90
C VAL A 468 -3.59 13.05 -37.60
N ARG A 469 -2.97 12.82 -38.75
CA ARG A 469 -3.02 11.52 -39.42
C ARG A 469 -2.19 10.52 -38.59
N ASP A 470 -2.78 9.33 -38.33
CA ASP A 470 -2.06 8.26 -37.66
C ASP A 470 -0.84 7.82 -38.51
N PRO A 471 0.35 7.72 -37.91
CA PRO A 471 1.57 7.37 -38.61
C PRO A 471 1.69 5.89 -39.00
N VAL A 472 0.80 5.01 -38.52
CA VAL A 472 0.85 3.58 -38.87
C VAL A 472 0.01 3.28 -40.11
N GLU A 473 0.35 2.17 -40.77
CA GLU A 473 -0.40 1.70 -41.95
C GLU A 473 -1.54 0.75 -41.55
N TYR A 474 -2.65 0.86 -42.30
CA TYR A 474 -3.81 0.02 -42.13
C TYR A 474 -4.06 -0.84 -43.39
N ASP A 475 -4.58 -2.06 -43.18
CA ASP A 475 -5.00 -2.94 -44.24
C ASP A 475 -6.47 -2.62 -44.65
N LEU A 476 -6.63 -1.42 -45.25
CA LEU A 476 -7.89 -0.85 -45.68
C LEU A 476 -7.76 -0.31 -47.11
N PRO A 477 -8.87 -0.17 -47.86
CA PRO A 477 -8.84 0.42 -49.20
C PRO A 477 -8.26 1.84 -49.18
N PRO A 478 -7.34 2.17 -50.11
CA PRO A 478 -6.67 3.48 -50.15
C PRO A 478 -7.64 4.67 -50.18
N GLU A 479 -8.73 4.54 -50.96
CA GLU A 479 -9.72 5.62 -51.09
C GLU A 479 -10.44 5.87 -49.75
N ALA A 480 -10.76 4.81 -49.01
CA ALA A 480 -11.38 4.92 -47.69
C ALA A 480 -10.41 5.57 -46.66
N GLU A 481 -9.12 5.26 -46.76
CA GLU A 481 -8.09 5.88 -45.91
C GLU A 481 -7.89 7.36 -46.24
N GLU A 482 -7.82 7.75 -47.49
CA GLU A 482 -7.71 9.14 -47.92
C GLU A 482 -8.92 9.98 -47.48
N GLU A 483 -10.12 9.43 -47.62
CA GLU A 483 -11.34 10.08 -47.19
C GLU A 483 -11.39 10.22 -45.66
N PHE A 484 -11.03 9.16 -44.92
CA PHE A 484 -11.03 9.19 -43.49
C PHE A 484 -10.06 10.25 -42.93
N TRP A 485 -8.84 10.36 -43.49
CA TRP A 485 -7.82 11.30 -43.01
C TRP A 485 -7.94 12.71 -43.64
N ARG A 486 -8.96 12.99 -44.37
CA ARG A 486 -9.16 14.33 -44.96
C ARG A 486 -9.19 15.41 -43.90
N GLY A 487 -8.40 16.47 -44.06
CA GLY A 487 -8.29 17.60 -43.15
C GLY A 487 -7.37 17.41 -41.96
N THR A 488 -6.67 16.25 -41.86
CA THR A 488 -5.66 16.04 -40.83
C THR A 488 -4.28 16.44 -41.33
N ARG A 489 -3.43 16.88 -40.37
CA ARG A 489 -2.01 17.15 -40.63
C ARG A 489 -1.16 15.88 -40.48
N PRO A 490 0.02 15.79 -41.12
CA PRO A 490 0.97 14.71 -40.90
C PRO A 490 1.45 14.63 -39.45
N TYR A 491 1.69 13.41 -39.01
CA TYR A 491 2.37 13.18 -37.72
C TYR A 491 3.83 13.55 -37.83
N VAL A 492 4.34 14.27 -36.84
CA VAL A 492 5.76 14.61 -36.70
C VAL A 492 6.22 14.24 -35.31
N TRP A 493 7.08 13.23 -35.20
CA TRP A 493 7.64 12.83 -33.93
C TRP A 493 8.76 13.78 -33.48
N ARG A 494 8.71 14.15 -32.21
CA ARG A 494 9.78 14.89 -31.52
C ARG A 494 10.10 14.15 -30.24
N PRO A 495 11.34 13.68 -30.03
CA PRO A 495 11.69 12.94 -28.83
C PRO A 495 11.47 13.75 -27.55
N PRO A 496 11.18 13.08 -26.43
CA PRO A 496 11.00 13.74 -25.14
C PRO A 496 12.20 14.60 -24.79
N ARG A 497 11.96 15.86 -24.43
CA ARG A 497 12.98 16.71 -23.81
C ARG A 497 12.67 16.76 -22.32
N PRO A 498 13.64 16.45 -21.43
CA PRO A 498 13.43 16.68 -20.01
C PRO A 498 13.15 18.15 -19.76
N GLU A 499 12.16 18.47 -18.95
CA GLU A 499 11.90 19.85 -18.54
C GLU A 499 13.14 20.37 -17.79
N PRO A 500 13.56 21.63 -18.03
CA PRO A 500 14.68 22.22 -17.30
C PRO A 500 14.35 22.22 -15.81
N LYS A 501 15.29 21.74 -14.99
CA LYS A 501 15.18 21.77 -13.54
C LYS A 501 15.07 23.23 -13.08
N GLY A 502 13.92 23.65 -12.61
CA GLY A 502 13.74 24.92 -11.95
C GLY A 502 12.51 25.69 -12.41
N SER A 503 11.36 25.39 -11.79
CA SER A 503 10.30 26.34 -11.43
C SER A 503 9.24 25.57 -10.65
N ALA A 504 9.46 25.40 -9.37
CA ALA A 504 8.45 25.16 -8.37
C ALA A 504 8.85 25.92 -7.11
#